data_a43e1800bdd51ea694f318c75ae5a366
#
_entry.id   a43e1800bdd51ea694f318c75ae5a366
#
_cell.length_a   1.000
_cell.length_b   1.000
_cell.length_c   1.000
_cell.angle_alpha   90.00
_cell.angle_beta   90.00
_cell.angle_gamma   90.00
#
_symmetry.space_group_name_H-M   'P 1'
#
loop_
_entity.id
_entity.type
_entity.pdbx_description
1 polymer ?
#
loop_
_entity_poly.entity_id
_entity_poly.type
_entity_poly.pdbx_seq_one_letter_code
_entity_poly.pdbx_strand_id
1 'polypeptide(L)'
;MKMLDLQQELRENAYPGRGIVIGKSEDGTKAAAAYFIMGRSENSRNRIFATEGEGIRTQAFDESKLTDPSLIIYAPVRVIGNRTIVTNGDQTDTVYEGIEKGLTFEQALRSREFEPDGPNYTPRISGIMQVENGTYHYAMSILKSNNANPDTCCRYTFTYENPVPGEGHFIHTYMHDGDPLPSFEGEPKLVKIPNDMEAFAADLWDSLNEDNKVSLFVRYIDIKTGKYETKIINKNQ
;
A
#
# COMPACT_ATOMS: atom_id res chain seq x y z
N MET A 1 -7.87 9.10 -18.45
CA MET A 1 -6.87 9.62 -17.46
C MET A 1 -5.50 9.58 -18.12
N LYS A 2 -4.62 10.55 -17.90
CA LYS A 2 -3.24 10.48 -18.41
C LYS A 2 -2.44 9.53 -17.53
N MET A 3 -1.67 8.62 -18.14
CA MET A 3 -0.76 7.74 -17.40
C MET A 3 0.34 8.57 -16.74
N LEU A 4 0.54 8.35 -15.44
CA LEU A 4 1.55 9.02 -14.64
C LEU A 4 2.89 8.28 -14.82
N ASP A 5 3.97 9.02 -14.98
CA ASP A 5 5.31 8.48 -14.79
C ASP A 5 5.58 8.35 -13.28
N LEU A 6 5.42 7.13 -12.77
CA LEU A 6 5.51 6.86 -11.33
C LEU A 6 6.92 7.13 -10.79
N GLN A 7 7.96 6.84 -11.56
CA GLN A 7 9.34 7.09 -11.15
C GLN A 7 9.61 8.58 -11.03
N GLN A 8 9.16 9.38 -12.01
CA GLN A 8 9.28 10.84 -11.94
C GLN A 8 8.50 11.41 -10.76
N GLU A 9 7.25 10.98 -10.56
CA GLU A 9 6.42 11.43 -9.43
C GLU A 9 7.10 11.18 -8.08
N LEU A 10 7.68 9.97 -7.89
CA LEU A 10 8.35 9.62 -6.64
C LEU A 10 9.67 10.38 -6.42
N ARG A 11 10.41 10.72 -7.51
CA ARG A 11 11.63 11.55 -7.39
C ARG A 11 11.31 13.01 -7.06
N GLU A 12 10.21 13.53 -7.59
CA GLU A 12 9.79 14.92 -7.38
C GLU A 12 9.04 15.12 -6.06
N ASN A 13 8.46 14.04 -5.50
CA ASN A 13 7.72 14.07 -4.24
C ASN A 13 8.56 13.49 -3.09
N ALA A 14 9.13 14.36 -2.28
CA ALA A 14 10.01 13.94 -1.17
C ALA A 14 9.30 13.07 -0.12
N TYR A 15 7.97 13.18 0.02
CA TYR A 15 7.24 12.46 1.07
C TYR A 15 5.78 12.13 0.70
N PRO A 16 5.51 11.19 -0.19
CA PRO A 16 4.16 10.64 -0.39
C PRO A 16 3.68 9.79 0.80
N GLY A 17 4.54 9.53 1.77
CA GLY A 17 4.26 8.77 2.99
C GLY A 17 4.26 7.26 2.78
N ARG A 18 3.11 6.64 2.69
CA ARG A 18 2.93 5.23 2.33
C ARG A 18 2.25 5.18 0.97
N GLY A 19 2.66 4.25 0.13
CA GLY A 19 2.07 4.10 -1.20
C GLY A 19 1.75 2.65 -1.55
N ILE A 20 0.60 2.44 -2.19
CA ILE A 20 0.16 1.16 -2.72
C ILE A 20 0.02 1.29 -4.24
N VAL A 21 0.63 0.37 -4.97
CA VAL A 21 0.41 0.18 -6.41
C VAL A 21 -0.21 -1.20 -6.62
N ILE A 22 -1.31 -1.27 -7.38
CA ILE A 22 -1.91 -2.54 -7.79
C ILE A 22 -2.24 -2.46 -9.27
N GLY A 23 -1.98 -3.54 -10.02
CA GLY A 23 -2.26 -3.57 -11.45
C GLY A 23 -1.96 -4.91 -12.11
N LYS A 24 -1.88 -4.89 -13.44
CA LYS A 24 -1.65 -6.06 -14.28
C LYS A 24 -0.43 -5.86 -15.18
N SER A 25 0.46 -6.86 -15.26
CA SER A 25 1.65 -6.81 -16.11
C SER A 25 1.32 -6.56 -17.58
N GLU A 26 2.28 -6.03 -18.35
CA GLU A 26 2.11 -5.70 -19.77
C GLU A 26 1.67 -6.89 -20.63
N ASP A 27 2.19 -8.09 -20.35
CA ASP A 27 1.82 -9.32 -21.02
C ASP A 27 0.45 -9.89 -20.55
N GLY A 28 -0.15 -9.26 -19.54
CA GLY A 28 -1.45 -9.65 -18.98
C GLY A 28 -1.43 -10.92 -18.15
N THR A 29 -0.25 -11.50 -17.85
CA THR A 29 -0.15 -12.80 -17.17
C THR A 29 -0.04 -12.72 -15.66
N LYS A 30 0.40 -11.56 -15.11
CA LYS A 30 0.66 -11.37 -13.68
C LYS A 30 -0.24 -10.28 -13.09
N ALA A 31 -0.77 -10.54 -11.91
CA ALA A 31 -1.31 -9.52 -11.01
C ALA A 31 -0.14 -8.97 -10.17
N ALA A 32 -0.01 -7.66 -10.10
CA ALA A 32 1.10 -7.00 -9.41
C ALA A 32 0.61 -6.16 -8.24
N ALA A 33 1.34 -6.22 -7.12
CA ALA A 33 1.20 -5.31 -6.00
C ALA A 33 2.56 -4.79 -5.55
N ALA A 34 2.62 -3.51 -5.20
CA ALA A 34 3.74 -2.94 -4.48
C ALA A 34 3.23 -2.11 -3.29
N TYR A 35 3.98 -2.12 -2.20
CA TYR A 35 3.73 -1.32 -1.02
C TYR A 35 5.04 -0.79 -0.46
N PHE A 36 5.12 0.52 -0.26
CA PHE A 36 6.29 1.13 0.38
C PHE A 36 5.89 1.94 1.61
N ILE A 37 6.81 2.03 2.55
CA ILE A 37 6.74 2.93 3.69
C ILE A 37 7.90 3.90 3.68
N MET A 38 7.59 5.13 4.08
CA MET A 38 8.56 6.19 4.35
C MET A 38 8.39 6.69 5.78
N GLY A 39 9.39 7.35 6.32
CA GLY A 39 9.39 7.88 7.68
C GLY A 39 10.19 9.18 7.78
N ARG A 40 9.69 10.17 8.54
CA ARG A 40 10.41 11.42 8.86
C ARG A 40 11.00 11.43 10.26
N SER A 41 10.36 10.77 11.22
CA SER A 41 10.85 10.66 12.61
C SER A 41 11.79 9.46 12.77
N GLU A 42 12.63 9.46 13.80
CA GLU A 42 13.48 8.34 14.15
C GLU A 42 12.68 7.05 14.37
N ASN A 43 11.58 7.13 15.14
CA ASN A 43 10.69 6.00 15.40
C ASN A 43 10.08 5.45 14.09
N SER A 44 9.62 6.32 13.17
CA SER A 44 9.04 5.88 11.90
C SER A 44 10.06 5.28 10.93
N ARG A 45 11.34 5.69 11.01
CA ARG A 45 12.45 5.13 10.22
C ARG A 45 13.01 3.83 10.80
N ASN A 46 12.78 3.57 12.08
CA ASN A 46 13.26 2.38 12.79
C ASN A 46 12.40 1.14 12.49
N ARG A 47 12.18 0.84 11.21
CA ARG A 47 11.33 -0.27 10.76
C ARG A 47 11.97 -1.07 9.64
N ILE A 48 11.58 -2.34 9.58
CA ILE A 48 11.83 -3.25 8.46
C ILE A 48 10.55 -4.02 8.14
N PHE A 49 10.45 -4.56 6.93
CA PHE A 49 9.50 -5.60 6.59
C PHE A 49 10.13 -6.97 6.81
N ALA A 50 9.47 -7.80 7.57
CA ALA A 50 9.80 -9.21 7.76
C ALA A 50 8.68 -10.09 7.19
N THR A 51 9.04 -11.24 6.64
CA THR A 51 8.07 -12.23 6.15
C THR A 51 7.28 -12.81 7.32
N GLU A 52 5.94 -12.87 7.19
CA GLU A 52 5.03 -13.50 8.14
C GLU A 52 4.02 -14.37 7.37
N GLY A 53 4.23 -15.70 7.37
CA GLY A 53 3.44 -16.61 6.55
C GLY A 53 3.53 -16.26 5.06
N GLU A 54 2.40 -16.11 4.40
CA GLU A 54 2.33 -15.62 3.01
C GLU A 54 2.31 -14.09 2.89
N GLY A 55 2.30 -13.37 4.01
CA GLY A 55 2.30 -11.91 4.09
C GLY A 55 3.61 -11.35 4.60
N ILE A 56 3.53 -10.12 5.11
CA ILE A 56 4.65 -9.45 5.78
C ILE A 56 4.16 -8.71 7.02
N ARG A 57 5.08 -8.49 7.96
CA ARG A 57 4.88 -7.68 9.16
C ARG A 57 5.93 -6.58 9.24
N THR A 58 5.56 -5.41 9.73
CA THR A 58 6.54 -4.41 10.16
C THR A 58 7.14 -4.84 11.50
N GLN A 59 8.45 -4.66 11.65
CA GLN A 59 9.17 -4.88 12.90
C GLN A 59 10.08 -3.68 13.18
N ALA A 60 10.39 -3.41 14.43
CA ALA A 60 11.45 -2.49 14.75
C ALA A 60 12.79 -3.07 14.26
N PHE A 61 13.61 -2.22 13.64
CA PHE A 61 14.99 -2.60 13.31
C PHE A 61 15.85 -2.68 14.58
N ASP A 62 15.71 -1.70 15.46
CA ASP A 62 16.34 -1.62 16.77
C ASP A 62 15.23 -1.48 17.83
N GLU A 63 14.96 -2.56 18.55
CA GLU A 63 13.91 -2.59 19.57
C GLU A 63 14.16 -1.63 20.73
N SER A 64 15.43 -1.29 21.01
CA SER A 64 15.78 -0.33 22.07
C SER A 64 15.33 1.10 21.75
N LYS A 65 15.05 1.39 20.47
CA LYS A 65 14.60 2.70 19.98
C LYS A 65 13.10 2.76 19.73
N LEU A 66 12.38 1.66 19.97
CA LEU A 66 10.93 1.61 19.78
C LEU A 66 10.23 2.35 20.92
N THR A 67 9.64 3.51 20.64
CA THR A 67 8.95 4.34 21.65
C THR A 67 7.46 4.06 21.72
N ASP A 68 6.78 3.93 20.58
CA ASP A 68 5.35 3.63 20.48
C ASP A 68 5.09 2.68 19.30
N PRO A 69 4.70 1.42 19.54
CA PRO A 69 4.43 0.47 18.48
C PRO A 69 3.06 0.65 17.80
N SER A 70 2.12 1.39 18.39
CA SER A 70 0.69 1.32 18.07
C SER A 70 0.35 1.65 16.61
N LEU A 71 1.07 2.60 15.99
CA LEU A 71 0.83 3.02 14.60
C LEU A 71 1.93 2.54 13.61
N ILE A 72 2.94 1.82 14.11
CA ILE A 72 4.09 1.45 13.28
C ILE A 72 4.33 -0.06 13.20
N ILE A 73 3.80 -0.85 14.12
CA ILE A 73 3.91 -2.32 14.12
C ILE A 73 2.56 -2.93 13.75
N TYR A 74 2.47 -3.48 12.56
CA TYR A 74 1.25 -4.09 11.98
C TYR A 74 1.64 -5.07 10.86
N ALA A 75 0.70 -5.84 10.35
CA ALA A 75 0.90 -6.68 9.16
C ALA A 75 0.39 -5.92 7.92
N PRO A 76 1.26 -5.27 7.12
CA PRO A 76 0.81 -4.51 5.96
C PRO A 76 0.26 -5.40 4.85
N VAL A 77 0.67 -6.66 4.78
CA VAL A 77 0.19 -7.62 3.79
C VAL A 77 -0.26 -8.89 4.47
N ARG A 78 -1.51 -9.30 4.22
CA ARG A 78 -2.04 -10.61 4.61
C ARG A 78 -2.71 -11.29 3.42
N VAL A 79 -2.69 -12.61 3.43
CA VAL A 79 -3.31 -13.44 2.40
C VAL A 79 -4.42 -14.27 3.04
N ILE A 80 -5.58 -14.34 2.38
CA ILE A 80 -6.70 -15.18 2.76
C ILE A 80 -7.27 -15.87 1.51
N GLY A 81 -7.02 -17.18 1.39
CA GLY A 81 -7.36 -17.93 0.19
C GLY A 81 -6.68 -17.33 -1.06
N ASN A 82 -7.47 -16.92 -2.03
CA ASN A 82 -6.99 -16.31 -3.28
C ASN A 82 -6.92 -14.76 -3.24
N ARG A 83 -7.01 -14.16 -2.05
CA ARG A 83 -7.00 -12.71 -1.86
C ARG A 83 -5.73 -12.26 -1.16
N THR A 84 -5.11 -11.21 -1.69
CA THR A 84 -3.99 -10.49 -1.06
C THR A 84 -4.49 -9.12 -0.63
N ILE A 85 -4.38 -8.84 0.68
CA ILE A 85 -4.77 -7.56 1.31
C ILE A 85 -3.49 -6.78 1.55
N VAL A 86 -3.48 -5.49 1.18
CA VAL A 86 -2.34 -4.58 1.36
C VAL A 86 -2.84 -3.29 1.99
N THR A 87 -2.29 -2.86 3.12
CA THR A 87 -2.69 -1.61 3.78
C THR A 87 -1.51 -0.90 4.48
N ASN A 88 -1.73 0.34 4.89
CA ASN A 88 -0.72 1.13 5.62
C ASN A 88 -0.87 1.09 7.15
N GLY A 89 -1.66 0.19 7.70
CA GLY A 89 -1.88 0.13 9.14
C GLY A 89 -2.61 -1.16 9.59
N ASP A 90 -3.05 -1.17 10.83
CA ASP A 90 -3.72 -2.31 11.47
C ASP A 90 -5.10 -2.65 10.88
N GLN A 91 -5.65 -1.81 10.00
CA GLN A 91 -6.86 -2.14 9.25
C GLN A 91 -6.69 -3.37 8.33
N THR A 92 -5.46 -3.85 8.09
CA THR A 92 -5.24 -5.14 7.41
C THR A 92 -5.95 -6.27 8.13
N ASP A 93 -5.81 -6.32 9.46
CA ASP A 93 -6.46 -7.34 10.29
C ASP A 93 -7.97 -7.18 10.28
N THR A 94 -8.47 -5.92 10.30
CA THR A 94 -9.91 -5.64 10.19
C THR A 94 -10.50 -6.17 8.87
N VAL A 95 -9.79 -5.97 7.75
CA VAL A 95 -10.23 -6.48 6.44
C VAL A 95 -10.15 -8.01 6.41
N TYR A 96 -9.05 -8.58 6.90
CA TYR A 96 -8.85 -10.02 6.96
C TYR A 96 -9.97 -10.72 7.74
N GLU A 97 -10.21 -10.30 8.99
CA GLU A 97 -11.25 -10.85 9.85
C GLU A 97 -12.67 -10.59 9.30
N GLY A 98 -12.88 -9.43 8.66
CA GLY A 98 -14.14 -9.12 8.00
C GLY A 98 -14.45 -10.11 6.89
N ILE A 99 -13.47 -10.40 6.04
CA ILE A 99 -13.61 -11.39 4.96
C ILE A 99 -13.84 -12.80 5.51
N GLU A 100 -13.16 -13.21 6.58
CA GLU A 100 -13.42 -14.48 7.26
C GLU A 100 -14.87 -14.60 7.75
N LYS A 101 -15.46 -13.49 8.15
CA LYS A 101 -16.86 -13.39 8.59
C LYS A 101 -17.86 -13.18 7.42
N GLY A 102 -17.39 -13.22 6.16
CA GLY A 102 -18.21 -13.06 4.95
C GLY A 102 -18.56 -11.63 4.57
N LEU A 103 -17.89 -10.63 5.15
CA LEU A 103 -18.05 -9.23 4.74
C LEU A 103 -17.29 -8.95 3.43
N THR A 104 -17.77 -7.97 2.69
CA THR A 104 -17.00 -7.40 1.57
C THR A 104 -15.86 -6.52 2.10
N PHE A 105 -14.87 -6.21 1.23
CA PHE A 105 -13.78 -5.29 1.53
C PHE A 105 -14.28 -3.94 2.07
N GLU A 106 -15.24 -3.35 1.37
CA GLU A 106 -15.86 -2.08 1.78
C GLU A 106 -16.59 -2.17 3.12
N GLN A 107 -17.36 -3.27 3.34
CA GLN A 107 -18.08 -3.48 4.59
C GLN A 107 -17.14 -3.64 5.78
N ALA A 108 -16.02 -4.35 5.61
CA ALA A 108 -15.01 -4.51 6.65
C ALA A 108 -14.40 -3.16 7.07
N LEU A 109 -14.13 -2.27 6.11
CA LEU A 109 -13.55 -0.95 6.37
C LEU A 109 -14.53 0.06 7.00
N ARG A 110 -15.84 -0.22 7.08
CA ARG A 110 -16.82 0.71 7.69
C ARG A 110 -16.57 0.99 9.18
N SER A 111 -15.94 0.07 9.89
CA SER A 111 -15.58 0.22 11.31
C SER A 111 -14.30 1.03 11.54
N ARG A 112 -13.60 1.44 10.46
CA ARG A 112 -12.32 2.15 10.55
C ARG A 112 -12.46 3.58 10.06
N GLU A 113 -11.57 4.42 10.55
CA GLU A 113 -11.40 5.81 10.13
C GLU A 113 -9.91 6.06 9.81
N PHE A 114 -9.51 7.29 9.53
CA PHE A 114 -8.10 7.69 9.43
C PHE A 114 -7.37 7.49 10.77
N GLU A 115 -6.04 7.63 10.80
CA GLU A 115 -5.25 7.47 12.03
C GLU A 115 -5.50 8.67 12.98
N PRO A 116 -5.54 8.43 14.32
CA PRO A 116 -5.83 9.48 15.30
C PRO A 116 -4.57 10.31 15.64
N ASP A 117 -3.74 10.61 14.65
CA ASP A 117 -2.44 11.27 14.76
C ASP A 117 -2.50 12.78 14.39
N GLY A 118 -3.41 13.51 15.02
CA GLY A 118 -3.49 14.97 14.79
C GLY A 118 -2.13 15.68 14.92
N PRO A 119 -1.85 16.70 14.09
CA PRO A 119 -2.74 17.35 13.13
C PRO A 119 -2.81 16.69 11.74
N ASN A 120 -2.03 15.64 11.46
CA ASN A 120 -1.95 15.03 10.13
C ASN A 120 -3.20 14.21 9.77
N TYR A 121 -3.79 13.52 10.78
CA TYR A 121 -4.91 12.60 10.56
C TYR A 121 -4.62 11.68 9.36
N THR A 122 -3.50 10.95 9.47
CA THR A 122 -2.94 10.11 8.40
C THR A 122 -4.02 9.26 7.72
N PRO A 123 -4.22 9.39 6.41
CA PRO A 123 -5.18 8.56 5.70
C PRO A 123 -4.85 7.07 5.81
N ARG A 124 -5.88 6.24 5.99
CA ARG A 124 -5.75 4.79 5.85
C ARG A 124 -5.99 4.43 4.39
N ILE A 125 -4.95 3.99 3.71
CA ILE A 125 -5.03 3.45 2.36
C ILE A 125 -5.03 1.92 2.41
N SER A 126 -5.85 1.31 1.57
CA SER A 126 -6.02 -0.14 1.54
C SER A 126 -6.18 -0.62 0.10
N GLY A 127 -5.69 -1.81 -0.19
CA GLY A 127 -5.91 -2.52 -1.43
C GLY A 127 -6.24 -3.98 -1.18
N ILE A 128 -7.04 -4.56 -2.04
CA ILE A 128 -7.31 -5.99 -2.08
C ILE A 128 -7.24 -6.48 -3.52
N MET A 129 -6.51 -7.55 -3.76
CA MET A 129 -6.46 -8.26 -5.04
C MET A 129 -7.10 -9.62 -4.88
N GLN A 130 -7.85 -10.07 -5.89
CA GLN A 130 -8.33 -11.43 -5.98
C GLN A 130 -7.89 -12.06 -7.32
N VAL A 131 -7.18 -13.18 -7.22
CA VAL A 131 -6.74 -13.98 -8.36
C VAL A 131 -7.41 -15.35 -8.28
N GLU A 132 -8.29 -15.68 -9.23
CA GLU A 132 -9.06 -16.92 -9.17
C GLU A 132 -9.35 -17.46 -10.58
N ASN A 133 -8.99 -18.72 -10.83
CA ASN A 133 -9.34 -19.45 -12.06
C ASN A 133 -8.98 -18.69 -13.36
N GLY A 134 -7.83 -17.99 -13.38
CA GLY A 134 -7.40 -17.21 -14.53
C GLY A 134 -8.05 -15.82 -14.64
N THR A 135 -8.88 -15.44 -13.68
CA THR A 135 -9.44 -14.09 -13.55
C THR A 135 -8.69 -13.26 -12.50
N TYR A 136 -8.74 -11.96 -12.67
CA TYR A 136 -8.10 -11.02 -11.76
C TYR A 136 -8.91 -9.73 -11.66
N HIS A 137 -9.16 -9.30 -10.43
CA HIS A 137 -9.72 -7.98 -10.14
C HIS A 137 -9.14 -7.45 -8.83
N TYR A 138 -9.28 -6.16 -8.58
CA TYR A 138 -8.83 -5.53 -7.35
C TYR A 138 -9.69 -4.32 -6.98
N ALA A 139 -9.60 -3.93 -5.72
CA ALA A 139 -10.16 -2.69 -5.23
C ALA A 139 -9.13 -1.94 -4.37
N MET A 140 -9.24 -0.61 -4.35
CA MET A 140 -8.45 0.28 -3.51
C MET A 140 -9.39 1.17 -2.69
N SER A 141 -8.98 1.55 -1.49
CA SER A 141 -9.77 2.42 -0.62
C SER A 141 -8.89 3.44 0.08
N ILE A 142 -9.46 4.59 0.38
CA ILE A 142 -8.88 5.59 1.28
C ILE A 142 -9.94 6.06 2.28
N LEU A 143 -9.55 6.08 3.55
CA LEU A 143 -10.29 6.69 4.65
C LEU A 143 -9.48 7.89 5.11
N LYS A 144 -10.05 9.09 5.00
CA LYS A 144 -9.34 10.33 5.32
C LYS A 144 -10.24 11.33 6.02
N SER A 145 -9.65 12.25 6.77
CA SER A 145 -10.37 13.39 7.34
C SER A 145 -10.91 14.29 6.22
N ASN A 146 -12.03 14.95 6.48
CA ASN A 146 -12.58 15.95 5.58
C ASN A 146 -11.96 17.33 5.88
N ASN A 147 -10.99 17.76 5.07
CA ASN A 147 -10.26 19.03 5.26
C ASN A 147 -9.63 19.15 6.68
N ALA A 148 -8.95 18.09 7.12
CA ALA A 148 -8.34 18.00 8.46
C ALA A 148 -9.34 18.14 9.63
N ASN A 149 -10.65 17.98 9.37
CA ASN A 149 -11.65 17.93 10.44
C ASN A 149 -11.65 16.52 11.10
N PRO A 150 -11.32 16.42 12.40
CA PRO A 150 -11.27 15.12 13.10
C PRO A 150 -12.64 14.46 13.28
N ASP A 151 -13.73 15.22 13.19
CA ASP A 151 -15.09 14.71 13.46
C ASP A 151 -15.74 14.06 12.23
N THR A 152 -15.08 14.08 11.07
CA THR A 152 -15.65 13.57 9.82
C THR A 152 -14.65 12.71 9.04
N CYS A 153 -15.07 11.51 8.64
CA CYS A 153 -14.30 10.62 7.80
C CYS A 153 -14.90 10.47 6.41
N CYS A 154 -14.14 10.86 5.39
CA CYS A 154 -14.45 10.57 4.00
C CYS A 154 -13.98 9.16 3.65
N ARG A 155 -14.84 8.37 2.97
CA ARG A 155 -14.60 6.97 2.61
C ARG A 155 -14.76 6.82 1.11
N TYR A 156 -13.70 6.44 0.42
CA TYR A 156 -13.72 6.19 -1.01
C TYR A 156 -13.26 4.78 -1.29
N THR A 157 -13.96 4.08 -2.19
CA THR A 157 -13.56 2.76 -2.71
C THR A 157 -13.61 2.80 -4.22
N PHE A 158 -12.56 2.33 -4.86
CA PHE A 158 -12.36 2.26 -6.31
C PHE A 158 -12.21 0.78 -6.69
N THR A 159 -13.08 0.29 -7.55
CA THR A 159 -13.10 -1.12 -7.97
C THR A 159 -12.72 -1.25 -9.42
N TYR A 160 -11.82 -2.19 -9.72
CA TYR A 160 -11.28 -2.49 -11.05
C TYR A 160 -11.58 -3.95 -11.40
N GLU A 161 -12.71 -4.18 -12.08
CA GLU A 161 -13.20 -5.52 -12.37
C GLU A 161 -12.46 -6.22 -13.52
N ASN A 162 -11.99 -5.46 -14.50
CA ASN A 162 -11.27 -5.95 -15.67
C ASN A 162 -9.97 -5.18 -15.88
N PRO A 163 -8.93 -5.43 -15.07
CA PRO A 163 -7.67 -4.70 -15.18
C PRO A 163 -7.01 -4.85 -16.55
N VAL A 164 -6.61 -3.73 -17.13
CA VAL A 164 -6.00 -3.67 -18.46
C VAL A 164 -4.52 -4.09 -18.36
N PRO A 165 -4.01 -4.94 -19.27
CA PRO A 165 -2.60 -5.29 -19.33
C PRO A 165 -1.70 -4.05 -19.44
N GLY A 166 -0.64 -3.99 -18.64
CA GLY A 166 0.31 -2.88 -18.58
C GLY A 166 -0.15 -1.71 -17.70
N GLU A 167 -1.36 -1.75 -17.15
CA GLU A 167 -1.94 -0.69 -16.33
C GLU A 167 -2.09 -1.09 -14.86
N GLY A 168 -1.92 -0.11 -13.99
CA GLY A 168 -2.19 -0.21 -12.58
C GLY A 168 -2.59 1.14 -12.01
N HIS A 169 -2.87 1.16 -10.70
CA HIS A 169 -3.28 2.36 -9.99
C HIS A 169 -2.43 2.56 -8.74
N PHE A 170 -2.03 3.80 -8.52
CA PHE A 170 -1.21 4.23 -7.40
C PHE A 170 -2.02 5.12 -6.47
N ILE A 171 -2.08 4.76 -5.19
CA ILE A 171 -2.65 5.56 -4.11
C ILE A 171 -1.60 5.75 -3.01
N HIS A 172 -1.58 6.91 -2.39
CA HIS A 172 -0.62 7.22 -1.33
C HIS A 172 -1.26 8.07 -0.23
N THR A 173 -0.60 8.21 0.92
CA THR A 173 -1.23 8.88 2.08
C THR A 173 -1.22 10.39 1.96
N TYR A 174 -0.14 11.01 1.44
CA TYR A 174 0.02 12.47 1.42
C TYR A 174 0.34 12.98 0.02
N MET A 175 -0.24 14.11 -0.33
CA MET A 175 0.01 14.77 -1.63
C MET A 175 1.50 15.11 -1.81
N HIS A 176 2.13 15.64 -0.77
CA HIS A 176 3.55 16.02 -0.74
C HIS A 176 4.01 16.18 0.72
N ASP A 177 5.26 16.53 0.93
CA ASP A 177 5.79 16.91 2.23
C ASP A 177 5.19 18.23 2.73
N GLY A 178 5.03 18.38 4.05
CA GLY A 178 4.42 19.56 4.66
C GLY A 178 4.27 19.45 6.18
N ASP A 179 3.77 20.52 6.80
CA ASP A 179 3.44 20.57 8.21
C ASP A 179 2.18 21.47 8.41
N PRO A 180 0.98 20.89 8.65
CA PRO A 180 0.69 19.46 8.62
C PRO A 180 0.80 18.84 7.22
N LEU A 181 0.92 17.51 7.16
CA LEU A 181 0.97 16.76 5.91
C LEU A 181 -0.39 16.79 5.21
N PRO A 182 -0.48 17.24 3.95
CA PRO A 182 -1.75 17.27 3.22
C PRO A 182 -2.16 15.87 2.77
N SER A 183 -3.37 15.44 3.12
CA SER A 183 -3.93 14.15 2.69
C SER A 183 -4.03 14.02 1.18
N PHE A 184 -3.86 12.80 0.67
CA PHE A 184 -4.08 12.50 -0.75
C PHE A 184 -5.48 12.92 -1.21
N GLU A 185 -5.57 13.45 -2.44
CA GLU A 185 -6.81 13.90 -3.07
C GLU A 185 -6.98 13.30 -4.46
N GLY A 186 -8.24 13.09 -4.83
CA GLY A 186 -8.62 12.57 -6.13
C GLY A 186 -8.69 11.04 -6.18
N GLU A 187 -8.64 10.50 -7.40
CA GLU A 187 -8.65 9.08 -7.70
C GLU A 187 -7.23 8.50 -7.68
N PRO A 188 -7.08 7.18 -7.45
CA PRO A 188 -5.80 6.51 -7.63
C PRO A 188 -5.23 6.78 -9.02
N LYS A 189 -3.96 7.16 -9.10
CA LYS A 189 -3.30 7.62 -10.32
C LYS A 189 -2.98 6.42 -11.22
N LEU A 190 -3.36 6.50 -12.51
CA LEU A 190 -3.04 5.47 -13.51
C LEU A 190 -1.52 5.43 -13.75
N VAL A 191 -0.92 4.24 -13.62
CA VAL A 191 0.53 4.00 -13.75
C VAL A 191 0.82 2.77 -14.60
N LYS A 192 2.05 2.67 -15.11
CA LYS A 192 2.54 1.51 -15.86
C LYS A 192 2.94 0.37 -14.92
N ILE A 193 2.61 -0.89 -15.30
CA ILE A 193 3.06 -2.11 -14.62
C ILE A 193 3.90 -2.95 -15.59
N PRO A 194 5.22 -3.02 -15.41
CA PRO A 194 6.09 -3.81 -16.30
C PRO A 194 5.95 -5.31 -16.06
N ASN A 195 6.53 -6.13 -16.94
CA ASN A 195 6.55 -7.59 -16.79
C ASN A 195 7.58 -8.05 -15.77
N ASP A 196 8.68 -7.34 -15.63
CA ASP A 196 9.80 -7.68 -14.76
C ASP A 196 9.60 -7.12 -13.36
N MET A 197 9.38 -8.00 -12.38
CA MET A 197 9.17 -7.64 -10.98
C MET A 197 10.44 -7.05 -10.33
N GLU A 198 11.62 -7.61 -10.65
CA GLU A 198 12.87 -7.15 -10.04
C GLU A 198 13.22 -5.74 -10.54
N ALA A 199 13.07 -5.49 -11.83
CA ALA A 199 13.23 -4.15 -12.41
C ALA A 199 12.22 -3.16 -11.82
N PHE A 200 10.95 -3.55 -11.68
CA PHE A 200 9.91 -2.72 -11.06
C PHE A 200 10.24 -2.37 -9.60
N ALA A 201 10.70 -3.35 -8.83
CA ALA A 201 11.09 -3.13 -7.44
C ALA A 201 12.31 -2.19 -7.34
N ALA A 202 13.32 -2.37 -8.18
CA ALA A 202 14.50 -1.49 -8.25
C ALA A 202 14.10 -0.06 -8.62
N ASP A 203 13.31 0.12 -9.68
CA ASP A 203 12.84 1.41 -10.15
C ASP A 203 12.05 2.18 -9.08
N LEU A 204 11.16 1.50 -8.36
CA LEU A 204 10.43 2.09 -7.25
C LEU A 204 11.38 2.51 -6.12
N TRP A 205 12.25 1.59 -5.70
CA TRP A 205 13.16 1.83 -4.58
C TRP A 205 14.13 2.99 -4.85
N ASP A 206 14.69 3.07 -6.05
CA ASP A 206 15.64 4.10 -6.48
C ASP A 206 14.97 5.46 -6.71
N SER A 207 13.65 5.47 -6.92
CA SER A 207 12.87 6.69 -7.10
C SER A 207 12.36 7.28 -5.78
N LEU A 208 12.31 6.53 -4.70
CA LEU A 208 11.94 7.05 -3.38
C LEU A 208 13.03 7.95 -2.82
N ASN A 209 12.62 9.04 -2.14
CA ASN A 209 13.55 9.95 -1.47
C ASN A 209 14.47 9.18 -0.51
N GLU A 210 15.78 9.36 -0.67
CA GLU A 210 16.82 8.59 0.04
C GLU A 210 16.73 8.73 1.56
N ASP A 211 16.45 9.91 2.07
CA ASP A 211 16.41 10.16 3.51
C ASP A 211 15.16 9.57 4.18
N ASN A 212 14.06 9.50 3.44
CA ASN A 212 12.76 9.13 3.96
C ASN A 212 12.33 7.69 3.67
N LYS A 213 12.88 7.02 2.65
CA LYS A 213 12.53 5.63 2.34
C LYS A 213 12.91 4.68 3.48
N VAL A 214 12.06 3.70 3.75
CA VAL A 214 12.24 2.75 4.86
C VAL A 214 12.19 1.31 4.36
N SER A 215 11.09 0.89 3.74
CA SER A 215 10.94 -0.47 3.22
C SER A 215 10.01 -0.50 2.02
N LEU A 216 10.24 -1.47 1.14
CA LEU A 216 9.44 -1.76 -0.06
C LEU A 216 9.12 -3.26 -0.11
N PHE A 217 7.88 -3.57 -0.42
CA PHE A 217 7.38 -4.90 -0.76
C PHE A 217 6.85 -4.86 -2.20
N VAL A 218 7.20 -5.87 -3.01
CA VAL A 218 6.63 -6.10 -4.35
C VAL A 218 6.26 -7.55 -4.48
N ARG A 219 5.09 -7.84 -5.05
CA ARG A 219 4.62 -9.19 -5.35
C ARG A 219 4.00 -9.25 -6.72
N TYR A 220 4.38 -10.27 -7.49
CA TYR A 220 3.72 -10.65 -8.72
C TYR A 220 3.11 -12.04 -8.57
N ILE A 221 1.83 -12.18 -8.99
CA ILE A 221 1.06 -13.41 -8.87
C ILE A 221 0.68 -13.84 -10.29
N ASP A 222 1.05 -15.03 -10.71
CA ASP A 222 0.60 -15.62 -11.98
C ASP A 222 -0.92 -15.84 -11.92
N ILE A 223 -1.66 -15.15 -12.80
CA ILE A 223 -3.13 -15.13 -12.79
C ILE A 223 -3.73 -16.51 -13.06
N LYS A 224 -3.04 -17.34 -13.84
CA LYS A 224 -3.52 -18.67 -14.21
C LYS A 224 -3.29 -19.71 -13.10
N THR A 225 -2.14 -19.65 -12.43
CA THR A 225 -1.70 -20.68 -11.47
C THR A 225 -1.83 -20.28 -10.02
N GLY A 226 -1.94 -18.97 -9.72
CA GLY A 226 -1.88 -18.42 -8.37
C GLY A 226 -0.48 -18.43 -7.74
N LYS A 227 0.55 -18.93 -8.44
CA LYS A 227 1.93 -18.89 -7.94
C LYS A 227 2.42 -17.46 -7.89
N TYR A 228 3.18 -17.13 -6.84
CA TYR A 228 3.68 -15.77 -6.66
C TYR A 228 5.18 -15.72 -6.40
N GLU A 229 5.75 -14.58 -6.74
CA GLU A 229 7.11 -14.16 -6.40
C GLU A 229 7.02 -12.90 -5.55
N THR A 230 7.93 -12.74 -4.59
CA THR A 230 7.93 -11.59 -3.67
C THR A 230 9.34 -11.05 -3.51
N LYS A 231 9.47 -9.73 -3.55
CA LYS A 231 10.68 -8.99 -3.23
C LYS A 231 10.43 -8.06 -2.05
N ILE A 232 11.33 -8.08 -1.08
CA ILE A 232 11.36 -7.13 0.04
C ILE A 232 12.70 -6.41 -0.01
N ILE A 233 12.66 -5.08 0.12
CA ILE A 233 13.84 -4.23 0.24
C ILE A 233 13.67 -3.41 1.51
N ASN A 234 14.67 -3.46 2.38
CA ASN A 234 14.73 -2.67 3.61
C ASN A 234 15.95 -1.76 3.56
N LYS A 235 15.82 -0.51 3.99
CA LYS A 235 16.95 0.41 4.16
C LYS A 235 17.83 -0.02 5.33
N ASN A 236 17.19 -0.41 6.42
CA ASN A 236 17.87 -0.97 7.58
C ASN A 236 18.03 -2.47 7.39
N GLN A 237 19.27 -2.98 7.59
CA GLN A 237 19.64 -4.39 7.46
C GLN A 237 20.52 -4.80 8.62
#